data_d132e6f0f15618c4d19c34ca28337cf8
#
_entry.id   d132e6f0f15618c4d19c34ca28337cf8
#
_cell.length_a   1.000
_cell.length_b   1.000
_cell.length_c   1.000
_cell.angle_alpha   90.00
_cell.angle_beta   90.00
_cell.angle_gamma   90.00
#
_symmetry.space_group_name_H-M   'P 1'
#
loop_
_entity.id
_entity.type
_entity.pdbx_description
1 polymer ?
#
loop_
_entity_poly.entity_id
_entity_poly.type
_entity_poly.pdbx_seq_one_letter_code
_entity_poly.pdbx_strand_id
1 'polypeptide(L)'
;MLDTEIKYLLNDIALNSSRASFKRLYLLYYGKLFNLAKSLVKQDELAEEITNDVFMNLWARRASLPEINNFTYYCYTSVKNKSLTSLAKNQLKSVNIDDVNVDVADSSATGEDKLVCEDLTKLINTTLSKLSDQCRLVFKLIKEDGLKYREVADLLDISIKTVEYHMGNALKNLAQGLKEVQKSTPAAASEKISKNI
;
A
#
# COMPACT_ATOMS: atom_id res chain seq x y z
N MET A 1 -1.75 16.97 3.42
CA MET A 1 -0.29 17.20 3.26
C MET A 1 0.29 16.38 2.12
N LEU A 2 0.11 15.04 2.07
CA LEU A 2 0.63 14.17 1.00
C LEU A 2 0.13 14.54 -0.40
N ASP A 3 -1.16 14.84 -0.56
CA ASP A 3 -1.73 15.23 -1.87
C ASP A 3 -1.14 16.51 -2.45
N THR A 4 -0.76 17.46 -1.59
CA THR A 4 -0.12 18.71 -2.01
C THR A 4 1.32 18.45 -2.50
N GLU A 5 2.06 17.58 -1.78
CA GLU A 5 3.40 17.16 -2.19
C GLU A 5 3.37 16.43 -3.53
N ILE A 6 2.45 15.48 -3.70
CA ILE A 6 2.29 14.74 -4.96
C ILE A 6 2.00 15.69 -6.11
N LYS A 7 1.05 16.61 -5.96
CA LYS A 7 0.72 17.61 -7.00
C LYS A 7 1.93 18.46 -7.38
N TYR A 8 2.72 18.91 -6.39
CA TYR A 8 3.94 19.64 -6.65
C TYR A 8 4.94 18.80 -7.47
N LEU A 9 5.19 17.55 -7.05
CA LEU A 9 6.10 16.64 -7.76
C LEU A 9 5.65 16.41 -9.21
N LEU A 10 4.36 16.16 -9.44
CA LEU A 10 3.83 15.92 -10.78
C LEU A 10 4.01 17.13 -11.70
N ASN A 11 3.75 18.34 -11.19
CA ASN A 11 3.96 19.57 -11.94
C ASN A 11 5.45 19.81 -12.27
N ASP A 12 6.34 19.62 -11.32
CA ASP A 12 7.77 19.80 -11.53
C ASP A 12 8.35 18.76 -12.52
N ILE A 13 7.86 17.52 -12.46
CA ILE A 13 8.20 16.47 -13.42
C ILE A 13 7.71 16.85 -14.82
N ALA A 14 6.48 17.34 -14.94
CA ALA A 14 5.89 17.68 -16.24
C ALA A 14 6.55 18.89 -16.89
N LEU A 15 6.78 19.97 -16.14
CA LEU A 15 7.29 21.24 -16.65
C LEU A 15 8.81 21.22 -16.85
N ASN A 16 9.54 20.65 -15.89
CA ASN A 16 11.00 20.75 -15.83
C ASN A 16 11.70 19.42 -16.17
N SER A 17 10.97 18.34 -16.43
CA SER A 17 11.52 16.97 -16.58
C SER A 17 12.44 16.62 -15.41
N SER A 18 12.06 17.03 -14.18
CA SER A 18 12.86 16.93 -12.97
C SER A 18 13.07 15.47 -12.56
N ARG A 19 14.30 14.98 -12.74
CA ARG A 19 14.68 13.64 -12.28
C ARG A 19 14.67 13.52 -10.75
N ALA A 20 14.94 14.61 -10.03
CA ALA A 20 14.91 14.62 -8.57
C ALA A 20 13.50 14.41 -8.03
N SER A 21 12.52 15.14 -8.59
CA SER A 21 11.10 14.99 -8.24
C SER A 21 10.56 13.61 -8.65
N PHE A 22 11.01 13.08 -9.79
CA PHE A 22 10.64 11.72 -10.21
C PHE A 22 11.25 10.66 -9.28
N LYS A 23 12.52 10.81 -8.86
CA LYS A 23 13.13 9.93 -7.86
C LYS A 23 12.36 9.96 -6.53
N ARG A 24 11.92 11.14 -6.07
CA ARG A 24 11.09 11.26 -4.87
C ARG A 24 9.77 10.53 -5.03
N LEU A 25 9.10 10.71 -6.16
CA LEU A 25 7.85 10.01 -6.50
C LEU A 25 8.06 8.49 -6.53
N TYR A 26 9.14 8.02 -7.15
CA TYR A 26 9.52 6.61 -7.17
C TYR A 26 9.65 6.04 -5.76
N LEU A 27 10.41 6.70 -4.87
CA LEU A 27 10.60 6.25 -3.48
C LEU A 27 9.30 6.21 -2.67
N LEU A 28 8.35 7.12 -2.95
CA LEU A 28 7.04 7.15 -2.28
C LEU A 28 6.12 5.99 -2.69
N TYR A 29 6.22 5.54 -3.94
CA TYR A 29 5.25 4.60 -4.51
C TYR A 29 5.80 3.22 -4.79
N TYR A 30 7.12 3.04 -5.02
CA TYR A 30 7.68 1.76 -5.46
C TYR A 30 7.28 0.59 -4.58
N GLY A 31 7.53 0.64 -3.28
CA GLY A 31 7.22 -0.45 -2.35
C GLY A 31 5.73 -0.82 -2.33
N LYS A 32 4.86 0.19 -2.42
CA LYS A 32 3.40 0.01 -2.44
C LYS A 32 2.95 -0.70 -3.72
N LEU A 33 3.42 -0.22 -4.87
CA LEU A 33 3.09 -0.77 -6.18
C LEU A 33 3.67 -2.17 -6.38
N PHE A 34 4.90 -2.41 -5.92
CA PHE A 34 5.54 -3.72 -5.91
C PHE A 34 4.75 -4.73 -5.09
N ASN A 35 4.33 -4.36 -3.87
CA ASN A 35 3.53 -5.23 -3.01
C ASN A 35 2.17 -5.59 -3.65
N LEU A 36 1.51 -4.63 -4.32
CA LEU A 36 0.31 -4.94 -5.09
C LEU A 36 0.61 -5.88 -6.25
N ALA A 37 1.63 -5.60 -7.06
CA ALA A 37 2.04 -6.47 -8.16
C ALA A 37 2.31 -7.90 -7.65
N LYS A 38 3.14 -8.04 -6.60
CA LYS A 38 3.48 -9.31 -5.96
C LYS A 38 2.24 -10.07 -5.48
N SER A 39 1.26 -9.38 -4.89
CA SER A 39 0.00 -10.01 -4.45
C SER A 39 -0.82 -10.57 -5.61
N LEU A 40 -0.67 -10.01 -6.81
CA LEU A 40 -1.39 -10.44 -8.01
C LEU A 40 -0.66 -11.53 -8.80
N VAL A 41 0.66 -11.35 -9.03
CA VAL A 41 1.41 -12.28 -9.92
C VAL A 41 2.13 -13.39 -9.17
N LYS A 42 2.29 -13.29 -7.84
CA LYS A 42 2.92 -14.30 -6.97
C LYS A 42 4.39 -14.65 -7.32
N GLN A 43 5.08 -13.77 -8.05
CA GLN A 43 6.47 -13.91 -8.48
C GLN A 43 7.17 -12.57 -8.32
N ASP A 44 8.31 -12.55 -7.63
CA ASP A 44 8.99 -11.32 -7.26
C ASP A 44 9.60 -10.62 -8.49
N GLU A 45 10.25 -11.37 -9.37
CA GLU A 45 10.88 -10.85 -10.58
C GLU A 45 9.84 -10.22 -11.52
N LEU A 46 8.70 -10.89 -11.70
CA LEU A 46 7.60 -10.37 -12.53
C LEU A 46 6.94 -9.14 -11.89
N ALA A 47 6.82 -9.12 -10.56
CA ALA A 47 6.29 -7.98 -9.83
C ALA A 47 7.22 -6.76 -9.95
N GLU A 48 8.54 -6.97 -9.91
CA GLU A 48 9.54 -5.92 -10.12
C GLU A 48 9.49 -5.39 -11.56
N GLU A 49 9.46 -6.26 -12.57
CA GLU A 49 9.33 -5.89 -13.98
C GLU A 49 8.08 -5.03 -14.21
N ILE A 50 6.91 -5.49 -13.71
CA ILE A 50 5.65 -4.77 -13.84
C ILE A 50 5.73 -3.39 -13.19
N THR A 51 6.31 -3.31 -12.00
CA THR A 51 6.43 -2.05 -11.25
C THR A 51 7.34 -1.07 -11.99
N ASN A 52 8.50 -1.52 -12.44
CA ASN A 52 9.45 -0.71 -13.20
C ASN A 52 8.83 -0.23 -14.52
N ASP A 53 8.11 -1.08 -15.20
CA ASP A 53 7.38 -0.75 -16.43
C ASP A 53 6.31 0.35 -16.21
N VAL A 54 5.61 0.33 -15.05
CA VAL A 54 4.67 1.40 -14.71
C VAL A 54 5.42 2.72 -14.56
N PHE A 55 6.55 2.75 -13.85
CA PHE A 55 7.34 3.97 -13.70
C PHE A 55 7.95 4.46 -15.03
N MET A 56 8.40 3.55 -15.89
CA MET A 56 8.87 3.92 -17.23
C MET A 56 7.75 4.58 -18.06
N ASN A 57 6.53 4.05 -17.99
CA ASN A 57 5.38 4.66 -18.66
C ASN A 57 4.99 6.03 -18.06
N LEU A 58 5.06 6.18 -16.72
CA LEU A 58 4.86 7.48 -16.06
C LEU A 58 5.87 8.51 -16.56
N TRP A 59 7.15 8.14 -16.65
CA TRP A 59 8.19 9.03 -17.18
C TRP A 59 7.98 9.37 -18.66
N ALA A 60 7.63 8.39 -19.47
CA ALA A 60 7.34 8.62 -20.90
C ALA A 60 6.18 9.60 -21.13
N ARG A 61 5.16 9.53 -20.27
CA ARG A 61 3.95 10.39 -20.31
C ARG A 61 4.01 11.57 -19.34
N ARG A 62 5.20 11.96 -18.87
CA ARG A 62 5.36 12.94 -17.79
C ARG A 62 4.64 14.27 -18.01
N ALA A 63 4.49 14.72 -19.26
CA ALA A 63 3.81 15.97 -19.59
C ALA A 63 2.32 15.97 -19.19
N SER A 64 1.65 14.80 -19.21
CA SER A 64 0.24 14.66 -18.86
C SER A 64 -0.02 14.25 -17.39
N LEU A 65 1.03 14.06 -16.59
CA LEU A 65 0.87 13.65 -15.20
C LEU A 65 0.00 14.63 -14.36
N PRO A 66 0.09 15.95 -14.51
CA PRO A 66 -0.74 16.90 -13.76
C PRO A 66 -2.24 16.80 -14.07
N GLU A 67 -2.62 16.23 -15.21
CA GLU A 67 -4.02 16.05 -15.61
C GLU A 67 -4.70 14.88 -14.89
N ILE A 68 -3.93 14.04 -14.19
CA ILE A 68 -4.44 12.87 -13.47
C ILE A 68 -5.08 13.31 -12.16
N ASN A 69 -6.40 13.21 -12.06
CA ASN A 69 -7.15 13.64 -10.87
C ASN A 69 -6.79 12.86 -9.60
N ASN A 70 -6.67 11.53 -9.69
CA ASN A 70 -6.27 10.66 -8.60
C ASN A 70 -5.05 9.84 -9.01
N PHE A 71 -3.87 10.40 -8.76
CA PHE A 71 -2.60 9.80 -9.17
C PHE A 71 -2.37 8.45 -8.50
N THR A 72 -2.69 8.33 -7.21
CA THR A 72 -2.55 7.08 -6.46
C THR A 72 -3.38 5.98 -7.11
N TYR A 73 -4.67 6.22 -7.31
CA TYR A 73 -5.56 5.24 -7.95
C TYR A 73 -5.10 4.89 -9.38
N TYR A 74 -4.64 5.87 -10.16
CA TYR A 74 -4.09 5.63 -11.48
C TYR A 74 -2.89 4.68 -11.46
N CYS A 75 -1.94 4.86 -10.55
CA CYS A 75 -0.79 3.98 -10.40
C CYS A 75 -1.20 2.55 -10.05
N TYR A 76 -2.09 2.38 -9.08
CA TYR A 76 -2.59 1.07 -8.68
C TYR A 76 -3.33 0.35 -9.82
N THR A 77 -4.19 1.07 -10.54
CA THR A 77 -4.90 0.52 -11.71
C THR A 77 -3.93 0.14 -12.83
N SER A 78 -2.87 0.93 -13.04
CA SER A 78 -1.83 0.62 -14.03
C SER A 78 -1.09 -0.68 -13.69
N VAL A 79 -0.74 -0.89 -12.42
CA VAL A 79 -0.13 -2.14 -11.94
C VAL A 79 -1.09 -3.31 -12.12
N LYS A 80 -2.35 -3.19 -11.68
CA LYS A 80 -3.36 -4.23 -11.88
C LYS A 80 -3.47 -4.66 -13.34
N ASN A 81 -3.65 -3.70 -14.24
CA ASN A 81 -3.84 -3.97 -15.67
C ASN A 81 -2.61 -4.66 -16.28
N LYS A 82 -1.39 -4.21 -15.94
CA LYS A 82 -0.17 -4.88 -16.39
C LYS A 82 -0.01 -6.28 -15.81
N SER A 83 -0.33 -6.48 -14.55
CA SER A 83 -0.31 -7.79 -13.90
C SER A 83 -1.25 -8.77 -14.60
N LEU A 84 -2.49 -8.37 -14.86
CA LEU A 84 -3.47 -9.20 -15.56
C LEU A 84 -3.00 -9.53 -17.00
N THR A 85 -2.45 -8.54 -17.71
CA THR A 85 -1.90 -8.75 -19.06
C THR A 85 -0.73 -9.74 -19.06
N SER A 86 0.16 -9.65 -18.07
CA SER A 86 1.31 -10.57 -17.93
C SER A 86 0.86 -11.98 -17.56
N LEU A 87 -0.11 -12.12 -16.65
CA LEU A 87 -0.69 -13.42 -16.31
C LEU A 87 -1.38 -14.08 -17.52
N ALA A 88 -2.15 -13.33 -18.30
CA ALA A 88 -2.79 -13.84 -19.51
C ALA A 88 -1.77 -14.34 -20.54
N LYS A 89 -0.65 -13.59 -20.72
CA LYS A 89 0.44 -14.02 -21.60
C LYS A 89 1.14 -15.29 -21.11
N ASN A 90 1.32 -15.42 -19.79
CA ASN A 90 1.97 -16.58 -19.19
C ASN A 90 1.07 -17.82 -19.23
N GLN A 91 -0.24 -17.67 -19.04
CA GLN A 91 -1.21 -18.77 -19.21
C GLN A 91 -1.21 -19.33 -20.64
N LEU A 92 -0.96 -18.49 -21.65
CA LEU A 92 -0.80 -18.94 -23.02
C LEU A 92 0.55 -19.64 -23.28
N LYS A 93 1.52 -19.47 -22.36
CA LYS A 93 2.87 -20.06 -22.47
C LYS A 93 3.12 -21.26 -21.55
N SER A 94 2.30 -21.47 -20.53
CA SER A 94 2.51 -22.55 -19.55
C SER A 94 1.27 -23.37 -19.32
N VAL A 95 1.36 -24.61 -19.78
CA VAL A 95 0.71 -25.75 -19.14
C VAL A 95 1.63 -26.12 -17.97
N ASN A 96 1.10 -26.11 -16.74
CA ASN A 96 1.69 -26.50 -15.45
C ASN A 96 2.64 -25.48 -14.77
N ILE A 97 2.23 -25.04 -13.57
CA ILE A 97 3.04 -25.07 -12.35
C ILE A 97 2.14 -24.77 -11.12
N ASP A 98 2.31 -25.66 -10.13
CA ASP A 98 1.61 -25.71 -8.85
C ASP A 98 1.98 -24.59 -7.86
N ASP A 99 1.08 -24.41 -6.87
CA ASP A 99 1.09 -23.60 -5.66
C ASP A 99 2.43 -23.21 -5.05
N VAL A 100 2.57 -21.90 -4.76
CA VAL A 100 3.59 -21.39 -3.81
C VAL A 100 2.96 -20.33 -2.90
N ASN A 101 3.08 -20.54 -1.59
CA ASN A 101 2.74 -19.61 -0.52
C ASN A 101 3.64 -18.36 -0.54
N VAL A 102 3.07 -17.18 -0.26
CA VAL A 102 3.80 -15.92 -0.26
C VAL A 102 3.82 -15.27 1.11
N ASP A 103 5.02 -15.09 1.65
CA ASP A 103 5.31 -14.21 2.77
C ASP A 103 5.38 -12.74 2.30
N VAL A 104 4.61 -11.86 2.94
CA VAL A 104 4.66 -10.41 2.68
C VAL A 104 5.74 -9.80 3.54
N ALA A 105 6.89 -9.49 2.95
CA ALA A 105 7.96 -8.78 3.63
C ALA A 105 7.59 -7.31 3.89
N ASP A 106 7.82 -6.88 5.12
CA ASP A 106 7.57 -5.54 5.64
C ASP A 106 8.72 -4.61 5.24
N SER A 107 8.47 -3.54 4.48
CA SER A 107 9.46 -2.52 4.24
C SER A 107 9.28 -1.38 5.24
N SER A 108 10.17 -1.34 6.22
CA SER A 108 10.22 -0.35 7.30
C SER A 108 10.53 1.06 6.79
N ALA A 109 9.73 2.03 7.24
CA ALA A 109 10.03 3.45 7.14
C ALA A 109 11.11 3.88 8.14
N THR A 110 11.99 4.76 7.70
CA THR A 110 13.08 5.36 8.48
C THR A 110 12.63 6.65 9.17
N GLY A 111 13.07 6.87 10.43
CA GLY A 111 13.43 8.19 10.96
C GLY A 111 12.60 8.77 12.10
N GLU A 112 13.15 8.71 13.30
CA GLU A 112 13.12 9.64 14.44
C GLU A 112 11.81 10.31 14.89
N ASP A 113 11.06 9.53 15.73
CA ASP A 113 10.40 9.99 16.96
C ASP A 113 10.03 8.71 17.76
N LYS A 114 11.01 8.21 18.55
CA LYS A 114 11.32 6.78 18.49
C LYS A 114 10.85 5.89 19.63
N LEU A 115 10.22 6.27 20.69
CA LEU A 115 9.99 5.30 21.76
C LEU A 115 8.52 4.94 22.03
N VAL A 116 7.61 5.87 21.98
CA VAL A 116 6.17 5.57 22.17
C VAL A 116 5.49 5.17 20.84
N CYS A 117 6.02 5.69 19.73
CA CYS A 117 5.52 5.39 18.39
C CYS A 117 5.94 3.98 17.89
N GLU A 118 7.14 3.49 18.32
CA GLU A 118 7.64 2.17 17.92
C GLU A 118 6.81 1.03 18.50
N ASP A 119 6.41 1.11 19.77
CA ASP A 119 5.60 0.06 20.40
C ASP A 119 4.18 0.01 19.83
N LEU A 120 3.58 1.17 19.54
CA LEU A 120 2.29 1.24 18.86
C LEU A 120 2.37 0.74 17.42
N THR A 121 3.43 1.10 16.71
CA THR A 121 3.67 0.64 15.32
C THR A 121 3.90 -0.88 15.28
N LYS A 122 4.71 -1.41 16.20
CA LYS A 122 4.91 -2.87 16.35
C LYS A 122 3.60 -3.58 16.66
N LEU A 123 2.78 -3.02 17.55
CA LEU A 123 1.47 -3.56 17.88
C LEU A 123 0.53 -3.59 16.66
N ILE A 124 0.45 -2.49 15.93
CA ILE A 124 -0.35 -2.40 14.70
C ILE A 124 0.14 -3.44 13.71
N ASN A 125 1.43 -3.51 13.43
CA ASN A 125 2.01 -4.47 12.49
C ASN A 125 1.78 -5.93 12.93
N THR A 126 1.98 -6.23 14.23
CA THR A 126 1.70 -7.57 14.78
C THR A 126 0.22 -7.92 14.70
N THR A 127 -0.67 -6.96 14.89
CA THR A 127 -2.11 -7.19 14.77
C THR A 127 -2.53 -7.36 13.31
N LEU A 128 -1.97 -6.54 12.41
CA LEU A 128 -2.21 -6.65 10.97
C LEU A 128 -1.65 -7.96 10.39
N SER A 129 -0.54 -8.49 10.94
CA SER A 129 0.01 -9.78 10.49
C SER A 129 -0.88 -10.98 10.80
N LYS A 130 -1.78 -10.86 11.78
CA LYS A 130 -2.78 -11.88 12.13
C LYS A 130 -4.02 -11.85 11.22
N LEU A 131 -4.19 -10.79 10.41
CA LEU A 131 -5.29 -10.69 9.46
C LEU A 131 -5.01 -11.54 8.21
N SER A 132 -6.10 -11.96 7.54
CA SER A 132 -5.96 -12.53 6.19
C SER A 132 -5.32 -11.50 5.25
N ASP A 133 -4.60 -11.98 4.24
CA ASP A 133 -3.91 -11.12 3.27
C ASP A 133 -4.85 -10.12 2.60
N GLN A 134 -6.08 -10.56 2.28
CA GLN A 134 -7.10 -9.67 1.71
C GLN A 134 -7.54 -8.58 2.69
N CYS A 135 -7.78 -8.91 3.97
CA CYS A 135 -8.12 -7.89 4.97
C CYS A 135 -6.99 -6.87 5.15
N ARG A 136 -5.75 -7.35 5.20
CA ARG A 136 -4.56 -6.51 5.33
C ARG A 136 -4.38 -5.60 4.12
N LEU A 137 -4.54 -6.14 2.91
CA LEU A 137 -4.45 -5.37 1.67
C LEU A 137 -5.52 -4.27 1.62
N VAL A 138 -6.79 -4.60 1.88
CA VAL A 138 -7.89 -3.63 1.93
C VAL A 138 -7.61 -2.52 2.95
N PHE A 139 -7.14 -2.89 4.16
CA PHE A 139 -6.81 -1.92 5.19
C PHE A 139 -5.69 -0.95 4.75
N LYS A 140 -4.60 -1.47 4.18
CA LYS A 140 -3.48 -0.67 3.67
C LYS A 140 -3.95 0.29 2.57
N LEU A 141 -4.65 -0.20 1.56
CA LEU A 141 -5.15 0.63 0.45
C LEU A 141 -6.04 1.79 0.93
N ILE A 142 -6.87 1.58 1.96
CA ILE A 142 -7.77 2.62 2.47
C ILE A 142 -7.05 3.55 3.44
N LYS A 143 -6.31 3.01 4.43
CA LYS A 143 -5.77 3.81 5.54
C LYS A 143 -4.39 4.40 5.27
N GLU A 144 -3.53 3.66 4.57
CA GLU A 144 -2.17 4.12 4.28
C GLU A 144 -2.09 4.84 2.93
N ASP A 145 -2.88 4.39 1.94
CA ASP A 145 -2.82 4.91 0.57
C ASP A 145 -3.97 5.87 0.23
N GLY A 146 -4.96 5.98 1.13
CA GLY A 146 -6.04 6.95 1.02
C GLY A 146 -7.05 6.66 -0.10
N LEU A 147 -7.11 5.43 -0.61
CA LEU A 147 -8.10 5.04 -1.61
C LEU A 147 -9.50 4.99 -1.01
N LYS A 148 -10.51 5.36 -1.81
CA LYS A 148 -11.92 5.25 -1.43
C LYS A 148 -12.38 3.79 -1.54
N TYR A 149 -13.37 3.43 -0.75
CA TYR A 149 -13.96 2.07 -0.75
C TYR A 149 -14.35 1.59 -2.14
N ARG A 150 -14.92 2.47 -2.97
CA ARG A 150 -15.28 2.17 -4.35
C ARG A 150 -14.06 1.90 -5.22
N GLU A 151 -13.01 2.71 -5.06
CA GLU A 151 -11.75 2.53 -5.80
C GLU A 151 -11.07 1.20 -5.43
N VAL A 152 -11.11 0.81 -4.14
CA VAL A 152 -10.59 -0.49 -3.69
C VAL A 152 -11.44 -1.64 -4.21
N ALA A 153 -12.77 -1.49 -4.23
CA ALA A 153 -13.69 -2.49 -4.79
C ALA A 153 -13.38 -2.73 -6.29
N ASP A 154 -13.26 -1.66 -7.07
CA ASP A 154 -12.90 -1.70 -8.49
C ASP A 154 -11.47 -2.27 -8.70
N LEU A 155 -10.52 -1.89 -7.83
CA LEU A 155 -9.14 -2.36 -7.92
C LEU A 155 -9.00 -3.85 -7.66
N LEU A 156 -9.71 -4.39 -6.67
CA LEU A 156 -9.62 -5.79 -6.26
C LEU A 156 -10.67 -6.71 -6.90
N ASP A 157 -11.56 -6.15 -7.73
CA ASP A 157 -12.69 -6.86 -8.37
C ASP A 157 -13.60 -7.54 -7.35
N ILE A 158 -13.94 -6.81 -6.29
CA ILE A 158 -14.84 -7.26 -5.21
C ILE A 158 -15.98 -6.26 -4.98
N SER A 159 -17.03 -6.67 -4.28
CA SER A 159 -18.13 -5.75 -3.94
C SER A 159 -17.71 -4.72 -2.88
N ILE A 160 -18.33 -3.53 -2.88
CA ILE A 160 -18.13 -2.52 -1.83
C ILE A 160 -18.46 -3.11 -0.45
N LYS A 161 -19.48 -3.96 -0.35
CA LYS A 161 -19.83 -4.67 0.90
C LYS A 161 -18.71 -5.58 1.38
N THR A 162 -18.00 -6.23 0.46
CA THR A 162 -16.83 -7.05 0.78
C THR A 162 -15.68 -6.17 1.32
N VAL A 163 -15.46 -5.00 0.74
CA VAL A 163 -14.48 -4.02 1.24
C VAL A 163 -14.84 -3.56 2.67
N GLU A 164 -16.12 -3.22 2.90
CA GLU A 164 -16.64 -2.85 4.23
C GLU A 164 -16.45 -3.97 5.25
N TYR A 165 -16.73 -5.21 4.87
CA TYR A 165 -16.52 -6.39 5.72
C TYR A 165 -15.04 -6.55 6.10
N HIS A 166 -14.12 -6.50 5.14
CA HIS A 166 -12.68 -6.60 5.40
C HIS A 166 -12.19 -5.45 6.28
N MET A 167 -12.66 -4.24 6.03
CA MET A 167 -12.29 -3.07 6.84
C MET A 167 -12.82 -3.18 8.27
N GLY A 168 -14.08 -3.62 8.44
CA GLY A 168 -14.68 -3.88 9.75
C GLY A 168 -13.90 -4.92 10.55
N ASN A 169 -13.49 -6.02 9.91
CA ASN A 169 -12.67 -7.05 10.53
C ASN A 169 -11.29 -6.51 10.93
N ALA A 170 -10.63 -5.73 10.08
CA ALA A 170 -9.35 -5.13 10.39
C ALA A 170 -9.43 -4.19 11.62
N LEU A 171 -10.42 -3.31 11.65
CA LEU A 171 -10.64 -2.37 12.77
C LEU A 171 -10.99 -3.12 14.07
N LYS A 172 -11.81 -4.17 14.01
CA LYS A 172 -12.15 -5.00 15.18
C LYS A 172 -10.91 -5.65 15.79
N ASN A 173 -10.05 -6.24 14.95
CA ASN A 173 -8.81 -6.88 15.41
C ASN A 173 -7.83 -5.84 15.99
N LEU A 174 -7.69 -4.67 15.38
CA LEU A 174 -6.87 -3.59 15.91
C LEU A 174 -7.38 -3.09 17.26
N ALA A 175 -8.69 -2.90 17.41
CA ALA A 175 -9.29 -2.51 18.69
C ALA A 175 -9.08 -3.56 19.79
N GLN A 176 -9.11 -4.84 19.43
CA GLN A 176 -8.82 -5.92 20.37
C GLN A 176 -7.35 -5.94 20.78
N GLY A 177 -6.43 -5.83 19.84
CA GLY A 177 -4.99 -5.76 20.11
C GLY A 177 -4.62 -4.60 21.04
N LEU A 178 -5.21 -3.42 20.81
CA LEU A 178 -5.03 -2.25 21.70
C LEU A 178 -5.53 -2.50 23.14
N LYS A 179 -6.68 -3.17 23.29
CA LYS A 179 -7.21 -3.50 24.62
C LYS A 179 -6.32 -4.51 25.38
N GLU A 180 -5.69 -5.44 24.67
CA GLU A 180 -4.77 -6.43 25.26
C GLU A 180 -3.51 -5.75 25.80
N VAL A 181 -2.96 -4.78 25.09
CA VAL A 181 -1.80 -4.00 25.54
C VAL A 181 -2.13 -3.10 26.73
N GLN A 182 -3.30 -2.44 26.73
CA GLN A 182 -3.74 -1.66 27.89
C GLN A 182 -3.89 -2.49 29.17
N LYS A 183 -4.26 -3.77 29.04
CA LYS A 183 -4.36 -4.70 30.19
C LYS A 183 -3.00 -5.21 30.66
N SER A 184 -2.02 -5.30 29.79
CA SER A 184 -0.67 -5.80 30.10
C SER A 184 0.31 -4.71 30.56
N THR A 185 -0.07 -3.42 30.45
CA THR A 185 0.73 -2.30 30.95
C THR A 185 0.40 -2.07 32.44
N PRO A 186 1.37 -2.19 33.38
CA PRO A 186 1.13 -1.92 34.80
C PRO A 186 0.66 -0.49 35.02
N ALA A 187 -0.24 -0.28 36.00
CA ALA A 187 -0.94 0.98 36.28
C ALA A 187 -0.06 2.24 36.49
N ALA A 188 1.26 2.12 36.55
CA ALA A 188 2.19 3.24 36.71
C ALA A 188 2.41 4.06 35.43
N ALA A 189 2.00 3.59 34.25
CA ALA A 189 2.17 4.29 32.98
C ALA A 189 0.91 5.06 32.53
N SER A 190 -0.26 4.76 33.09
CA SER A 190 -1.53 5.38 32.69
C SER A 190 -1.72 6.82 33.19
N GLU A 191 -1.04 7.24 34.25
CA GLU A 191 -1.12 8.62 34.79
C GLU A 191 -0.40 9.67 33.93
N LYS A 192 0.56 9.26 33.11
CA LYS A 192 1.31 10.20 32.24
C LYS A 192 0.58 10.55 30.94
N ILE A 193 -0.36 9.70 30.50
CA ILE A 193 -1.13 9.91 29.26
C ILE A 193 -2.34 10.81 29.53
N SER A 194 -2.91 10.79 30.73
CA SER A 194 -4.08 11.61 31.09
C SER A 194 -3.76 13.09 31.41
N LYS A 195 -2.49 13.47 31.51
CA LYS A 195 -2.08 14.87 31.80
C LYS A 195 -1.63 15.66 30.58
N ASN A 196 -1.67 15.08 29.38
CA ASN A 196 -1.22 15.74 28.13
C ASN A 196 -2.31 15.74 27.03
N ILE A 197 -3.59 15.72 27.42
CA ILE A 197 -4.74 15.97 26.53
C ILE A 197 -5.39 17.28 26.92
#